data_f4e3f85a1f048c96ccd976eed02fe118
#
_entry.id   f4e3f85a1f048c96ccd976eed02fe118
#
_cell.length_a   1.000
_cell.length_b   1.000
_cell.length_c   1.000
_cell.angle_alpha   90.00
_cell.angle_beta   90.00
_cell.angle_gamma   90.00
#
_symmetry.space_group_name_H-M   'P 1'
#
loop_
_entity.id
_entity.type
_entity.pdbx_description
1 polymer ?
#
loop_
_entity_poly.entity_id
_entity_poly.type
_entity_poly.pdbx_seq_one_letter_code
_entity_poly.pdbx_strand_id
1 'polypeptide(L)' 'MTLENAIRTRILELSKKENITINKVSTLAGLNHTTLLAFMNNETHDPRASTLLHICEAFDIDLKEFFNSPIFKNVLSE' A
#
# COMPACT_ATOMS: atom_id res chain seq x y z
N MET A 1 14.11 1.10 7.27
CA MET A 1 13.44 1.70 6.10
C MET A 1 12.44 2.75 6.55
N THR A 2 12.10 3.68 5.70
CA THR A 2 11.11 4.69 6.02
C THR A 2 9.72 4.08 6.06
N LEU A 3 8.77 4.78 6.71
CA LEU A 3 7.38 4.32 6.75
C LEU A 3 6.78 4.20 5.35
N GLU A 4 7.04 5.18 4.48
CA GLU A 4 6.51 5.12 3.11
C GLU A 4 7.06 3.94 2.32
N ASN A 5 8.34 3.62 2.48
CA ASN A 5 8.92 2.45 1.83
C ASN A 5 8.36 1.15 2.40
N ALA A 6 8.11 1.11 3.70
CA ALA A 6 7.46 -0.04 4.33
C ALA A 6 6.05 -0.24 3.78
N ILE A 7 5.31 0.85 3.59
CA ILE A 7 3.96 0.77 3.01
C ILE A 7 4.01 0.24 1.57
N ARG A 8 4.95 0.74 0.75
CA ARG A 8 5.12 0.22 -0.62
C ARG A 8 5.45 -1.26 -0.62
N THR A 9 6.36 -1.66 0.25
CA THR A 9 6.75 -3.07 0.37
C THR A 9 5.56 -3.93 0.77
N ARG A 10 4.74 -3.45 1.71
CA ARG A 10 3.55 -4.18 2.16
C ARG A 10 2.55 -4.36 1.03
N ILE A 11 2.33 -3.31 0.23
CA ILE A 11 1.43 -3.41 -0.94
C ILE A 11 1.94 -4.48 -1.91
N LEU A 12 3.25 -4.50 -2.16
CA LEU A 12 3.85 -5.53 -3.02
C LEU A 12 3.70 -6.93 -2.45
N GLU A 13 3.90 -7.10 -1.14
CA GLU A 13 3.69 -8.38 -0.47
C GLU A 13 2.27 -8.90 -0.67
N LEU A 14 1.29 -8.02 -0.43
CA LEU A 14 -0.11 -8.37 -0.56
C LEU A 14 -0.49 -8.67 -2.02
N SER A 15 0.04 -7.88 -2.96
CA SER A 15 -0.17 -8.13 -4.39
C SER A 15 0.34 -9.50 -4.80
N LYS A 16 1.52 -9.87 -4.34
CA LYS A 16 2.09 -11.20 -4.61
C LYS A 16 1.27 -12.30 -3.97
N LYS A 17 0.90 -12.11 -2.71
CA LYS A 17 0.12 -13.11 -1.97
C LYS A 17 -1.21 -13.39 -2.65
N GLU A 18 -1.89 -12.34 -3.11
CA GLU A 18 -3.19 -12.45 -3.75
C GLU A 18 -3.10 -12.65 -5.26
N ASN A 19 -1.89 -12.62 -5.80
CA ASN A 19 -1.63 -12.79 -7.23
C ASN A 19 -2.40 -11.80 -8.09
N ILE A 20 -2.36 -10.53 -7.71
CA ILE A 20 -2.99 -9.45 -8.48
C ILE A 20 -1.95 -8.36 -8.77
N THR A 21 -2.17 -7.65 -9.86
CA THR A 21 -1.26 -6.56 -10.27
C THR A 21 -1.58 -5.28 -9.51
N ILE A 22 -0.62 -4.35 -9.51
CA ILE A 22 -0.84 -3.03 -8.91
C ILE A 22 -1.99 -2.31 -9.61
N ASN A 23 -2.11 -2.44 -10.93
CA ASN A 23 -3.25 -1.86 -11.66
C ASN A 23 -4.58 -2.43 -11.18
N LYS A 24 -4.62 -3.73 -10.91
CA LYS A 24 -5.84 -4.36 -10.38
C LYS A 24 -6.14 -3.86 -8.97
N VAL A 25 -5.13 -3.65 -8.15
CA VAL A 25 -5.31 -3.05 -6.83
C VAL A 25 -5.97 -1.68 -6.95
N SER A 26 -5.48 -0.84 -7.87
CA SER A 26 -6.08 0.49 -8.11
C SER A 26 -7.56 0.37 -8.46
N THR A 27 -7.89 -0.54 -9.36
CA THR A 27 -9.27 -0.75 -9.80
C THR A 27 -10.16 -1.18 -8.63
N LEU A 28 -9.71 -2.16 -7.87
CA LEU A 28 -10.47 -2.68 -6.73
C LEU A 28 -10.60 -1.66 -5.60
N ALA A 29 -9.61 -0.81 -5.44
CA ALA A 29 -9.61 0.24 -4.42
C ALA A 29 -10.43 1.47 -4.84
N GLY A 30 -10.86 1.53 -6.10
CA GLY A 30 -11.53 2.71 -6.62
C GLY A 30 -10.62 3.91 -6.75
N LEU A 31 -9.31 3.67 -6.88
CA LEU A 31 -8.32 4.72 -7.03
C LEU A 31 -7.96 4.93 -8.49
N ASN A 32 -7.54 6.15 -8.80
CA ASN A 32 -6.95 6.43 -10.10
C ASN A 32 -5.62 5.66 -10.21
N HIS A 33 -5.42 4.96 -11.34
CA HIS A 33 -4.18 4.20 -11.57
C HIS A 33 -2.94 5.09 -11.43
N THR A 34 -3.02 6.31 -11.91
CA THR A 34 -1.91 7.27 -11.83
C THR A 34 -1.53 7.56 -10.38
N THR A 35 -2.53 7.69 -9.50
CA THR A 35 -2.30 8.00 -8.08
C THR A 35 -1.51 6.89 -7.40
N LEU A 36 -1.94 5.64 -7.55
CA LEU A 36 -1.26 4.52 -6.91
C LEU A 36 0.11 4.28 -7.55
N LEU A 37 0.19 4.36 -8.88
CA LEU A 37 1.44 4.14 -9.58
C LEU A 37 2.48 5.19 -9.20
N ALA A 38 2.08 6.46 -9.07
CA ALA A 38 2.98 7.53 -8.64
C ALA A 38 3.54 7.24 -7.24
N PHE A 39 2.72 6.78 -6.33
CA PHE A 39 3.19 6.40 -4.99
C PHE A 39 4.16 5.21 -5.07
N MET A 40 3.82 4.17 -5.83
CA MET A 40 4.67 2.98 -5.97
C MET A 40 6.00 3.30 -6.65
N ASN A 41 6.01 4.28 -7.55
CA ASN A 41 7.22 4.72 -8.24
C ASN A 41 8.00 5.80 -7.50
N ASN A 42 7.65 6.05 -6.23
CA ASN A 42 8.37 7.01 -5.39
C ASN A 42 8.22 8.47 -5.83
N GLU A 43 7.18 8.78 -6.60
CA GLU A 43 6.92 10.13 -7.09
C GLU A 43 6.09 10.94 -6.10
N THR A 44 5.32 10.27 -5.25
CA THR A 44 4.62 10.88 -4.10
C THR A 44 5.01 10.15 -2.84
N HIS A 45 4.98 10.86 -1.72
CA HIS A 45 5.59 10.35 -0.49
C HIS A 45 4.59 9.97 0.59
N ASP A 46 3.60 10.79 0.85
CA ASP A 46 2.66 10.56 1.94
C ASP A 46 1.29 10.14 1.42
N PRO A 47 0.95 8.84 1.46
CA PRO A 47 -0.40 8.44 1.12
C PRO A 47 -1.36 8.93 2.20
N ARG A 48 -2.54 9.37 1.78
CA ARG A 48 -3.57 9.75 2.73
C ARG A 48 -4.09 8.50 3.45
N ALA A 49 -4.56 8.68 4.68
CA ALA A 49 -5.16 7.58 5.44
C ALA A 49 -6.34 6.97 4.69
N SER A 50 -7.14 7.79 4.01
CA SER A 50 -8.25 7.29 3.20
C SER A 50 -7.75 6.42 2.03
N THR A 51 -6.62 6.79 1.44
CA THR A 51 -6.00 5.97 0.37
C THR A 51 -5.61 4.59 0.90
N LEU A 52 -5.01 4.55 2.10
CA LEU A 52 -4.65 3.28 2.73
C LEU A 52 -5.88 2.42 3.01
N LEU A 53 -6.97 3.04 3.46
CA LEU A 53 -8.20 2.32 3.70
C LEU A 53 -8.75 1.72 2.41
N HIS A 54 -8.75 2.47 1.32
CA HIS A 54 -9.19 1.96 0.03
C HIS A 54 -8.33 0.81 -0.47
N ILE A 55 -7.02 0.88 -0.23
CA ILE A 55 -6.10 -0.21 -0.57
C ILE A 55 -6.42 -1.46 0.26
N CYS A 56 -6.68 -1.29 1.55
CA CYS A 56 -7.10 -2.41 2.41
C CYS A 56 -8.38 -3.05 1.89
N GLU A 57 -9.34 -2.25 1.47
CA GLU A 57 -10.59 -2.75 0.90
C GLU A 57 -10.33 -3.58 -0.37
N ALA A 58 -9.37 -3.15 -1.19
CA ALA A 58 -9.00 -3.89 -2.38
C ALA A 58 -8.48 -5.30 -2.04
N PHE A 59 -7.79 -5.44 -0.92
CA PHE A 59 -7.26 -6.73 -0.46
C PHE A 59 -8.20 -7.47 0.50
N ASP A 60 -9.37 -6.91 0.78
CA ASP A 60 -10.33 -7.47 1.73
C ASP A 60 -9.73 -7.69 3.12
N ILE A 61 -8.98 -6.70 3.59
CA ILE A 61 -8.36 -6.70 4.92
C ILE A 61 -8.67 -5.38 5.61
N ASP A 62 -8.47 -5.33 6.92
CA ASP A 62 -8.56 -4.09 7.67
C ASP A 62 -7.18 -3.44 7.86
N LEU A 63 -7.16 -2.24 8.44
CA LEU A 63 -5.91 -1.51 8.66
C LEU A 63 -4.97 -2.27 9.62
N LYS A 64 -5.54 -2.93 10.61
CA LYS A 64 -4.74 -3.72 11.55
C LYS A 64 -3.98 -4.83 10.83
N GLU A 65 -4.67 -5.56 9.94
CA GLU A 65 -4.03 -6.62 9.17
C GLU A 65 -2.99 -6.06 8.20
N PHE A 66 -3.28 -4.90 7.59
CA PHE A 66 -2.32 -4.25 6.70
C PHE A 66 -0.99 -3.99 7.42
N PHE A 67 -1.06 -3.45 8.64
CA PHE A 67 0.16 -3.10 9.40
C PHE A 67 0.71 -4.27 10.20
N ASN A 68 0.10 -5.44 10.14
CA ASN A 68 0.57 -6.63 10.85
C ASN A 68 1.63 -7.35 10.00
N SER A 69 2.80 -6.74 9.89
CA SER A 69 3.91 -7.31 9.15
C SER A 69 5.22 -6.89 9.82
N PRO A 70 6.23 -7.78 9.85
CA PRO A 70 7.53 -7.46 10.43
C PRO A 70 8.21 -6.25 9.79
N ILE A 71 7.86 -5.91 8.55
CA ILE A 71 8.48 -4.76 7.86
C ILE A 71 8.19 -3.43 8.56
N PHE A 72 7.15 -3.37 9.40
CA PHE A 72 6.81 -2.15 10.14
C PHE A 72 7.56 -2.01 11.45
N LYS A 73 8.35 -3.01 11.83
CA LYS A 73 9.26 -2.86 12.96
C LYS A 73 10.42 -1.95 12.56
N ASN A 74 10.79 -1.07 13.46
CA ASN A 74 11.96 -0.20 13.26
C ASN A 74 11.86 0.72 12.04
N VAL A 75 10.64 1.11 11.66
CA VAL A 75 10.49 2.13 10.62
C VAL A 75 10.99 3.47 11.15
N LEU A 76 11.60 4.24 10.26
CA LEU A 76 12.16 5.54 10.60
C LEU A 76 11.16 6.64 10.23
N SER A 77 11.05 7.61 11.13
CA SER A 77 10.31 8.82 10.82
C SER A 77 11.27 9.82 10.15
N GLU A 78 10.77 10.56 9.20
CA GLU A 78 11.54 11.57 8.50
C GLU A 78 10.97 12.95 8.66
#